data_7fa9cfecfe78d0190d1b6974e6147954
#
_entry.id   7fa9cfecfe78d0190d1b6974e6147954
#
_cell.length_a   1.000
_cell.length_b   1.000
_cell.length_c   1.000
_cell.angle_alpha   90.00
_cell.angle_beta   90.00
_cell.angle_gamma   90.00
#
_symmetry.space_group_name_H-M   'P 1'
#
loop_
_entity.id
_entity.type
_entity.pdbx_description
1 polymer ?
#
loop_
_entity_poly.entity_id
_entity_poly.type
_entity_poly.pdbx_seq_one_letter_code
_entity_poly.pdbx_strand_id
1 'polypeptide(L)'
;MLTKLNHVLLAGVVALACSSCQTEKKADYQVIPLPQEVVLTQEKPFLLNKNVSITYPEGNLLLKRNAEFLSGYIRQATGYTPPVKGLKDGETAKHAINLGLDADIANKEGYVLTTTSEGILINGQTENGVFYGCQTLRKSIPAEAQGADILLPAGSIKDEPRFTYRGMHLDVCRHFFPLEFIKEYIDLLALHNMNTFHWHLTDDQGWR
;
A
#
# COMPACT_ATOMS: atom_id res chain seq x y z
N MET A 1 -51.54 20.21 58.37
CA MET A 1 -51.85 19.78 57.00
C MET A 1 -50.57 19.97 56.18
N LEU A 2 -49.80 18.89 56.01
CA LEU A 2 -48.50 18.92 55.33
C LEU A 2 -48.64 18.53 53.87
N THR A 3 -48.40 19.45 52.97
CA THR A 3 -48.32 19.18 51.54
C THR A 3 -46.93 18.66 51.19
N LYS A 4 -46.88 17.39 50.76
CA LYS A 4 -45.66 16.77 50.27
C LYS A 4 -45.34 17.32 48.86
N LEU A 5 -44.19 17.97 48.74
CA LEU A 5 -43.61 18.43 47.48
C LEU A 5 -42.80 17.27 46.85
N ASN A 6 -43.35 16.67 45.81
CA ASN A 6 -42.68 15.61 45.03
C ASN A 6 -41.63 16.29 44.13
N HIS A 7 -40.34 16.08 44.47
CA HIS A 7 -39.25 16.40 43.55
C HIS A 7 -39.07 15.25 42.56
N VAL A 8 -39.55 15.46 41.35
CA VAL A 8 -39.23 14.60 40.20
C VAL A 8 -37.82 15.03 39.73
N LEU A 9 -36.81 14.22 40.06
CA LEU A 9 -35.50 14.31 39.46
C LEU A 9 -35.55 13.86 38.01
N LEU A 10 -35.53 14.84 37.09
CA LEU A 10 -35.35 14.59 35.66
C LEU A 10 -33.88 14.29 35.40
N ALA A 11 -33.52 12.99 35.45
CA ALA A 11 -32.19 12.56 35.04
C ALA A 11 -32.09 12.67 33.51
N GLY A 12 -31.59 13.79 33.05
CA GLY A 12 -31.21 13.98 31.65
C GLY A 12 -30.02 13.08 31.30
N VAL A 13 -30.29 11.99 30.60
CA VAL A 13 -29.25 11.18 29.96
C VAL A 13 -28.74 12.00 28.78
N VAL A 14 -27.64 12.72 28.98
CA VAL A 14 -26.85 13.29 27.89
C VAL A 14 -26.12 12.11 27.24
N ALA A 15 -26.73 11.54 26.21
CA ALA A 15 -26.02 10.65 25.30
C ALA A 15 -24.96 11.52 24.58
N LEU A 16 -23.71 11.46 25.04
CA LEU A 16 -22.57 11.90 24.26
C LEU A 16 -22.51 10.99 23.03
N ALA A 17 -23.10 11.46 21.93
CA ALA A 17 -22.78 10.94 20.62
C ALA A 17 -21.29 11.29 20.38
N CYS A 18 -20.41 10.37 20.74
CA CYS A 18 -19.05 10.36 20.23
C CYS A 18 -19.16 10.15 18.72
N SER A 19 -19.40 11.23 17.97
CA SER A 19 -19.09 11.26 16.55
C SER A 19 -17.58 11.02 16.50
N SER A 20 -17.20 9.77 16.21
CA SER A 20 -15.83 9.44 15.83
C SER A 20 -15.53 10.30 14.61
N CYS A 21 -14.93 11.45 14.83
CA CYS A 21 -14.44 12.30 13.76
C CYS A 21 -13.30 11.51 13.13
N GLN A 22 -13.61 10.77 12.08
CA GLN A 22 -12.61 10.01 11.34
C GLN A 22 -11.65 11.02 10.73
N THR A 23 -10.41 11.01 11.18
CA THR A 23 -9.40 11.95 10.70
C THR A 23 -9.01 11.55 9.28
N GLU A 24 -9.02 12.52 8.37
CA GLU A 24 -8.50 12.34 7.01
C GLU A 24 -7.04 12.77 6.96
N LYS A 25 -6.21 11.98 6.29
CA LYS A 25 -4.80 12.29 6.01
C LYS A 25 -4.60 12.32 4.49
N LYS A 26 -3.78 13.24 4.01
CA LYS A 26 -3.48 13.35 2.58
C LYS A 26 -2.21 12.56 2.26
N ALA A 27 -2.30 11.72 1.24
CA ALA A 27 -1.14 11.02 0.67
C ALA A 27 -0.26 11.99 -0.13
N ASP A 28 1.04 11.65 -0.21
CA ASP A 28 2.02 12.39 -0.99
C ASP A 28 2.79 11.43 -1.91
N TYR A 29 2.79 11.72 -3.20
CA TYR A 29 3.52 10.93 -4.19
C TYR A 29 5.00 11.34 -4.32
N GLN A 30 5.50 12.24 -3.47
CA GLN A 30 6.94 12.56 -3.33
C GLN A 30 7.66 11.44 -2.55
N VAL A 31 7.70 10.25 -3.13
CA VAL A 31 8.25 9.04 -2.50
C VAL A 31 9.71 8.78 -2.91
N ILE A 32 10.43 7.92 -2.19
CA ILE A 32 11.80 7.50 -2.52
C ILE A 32 11.81 6.01 -2.89
N PRO A 33 12.30 5.62 -4.08
CA PRO A 33 12.74 6.47 -5.20
C PRO A 33 11.61 7.33 -5.75
N LEU A 34 11.95 8.52 -6.28
CA LEU A 34 10.97 9.40 -6.91
C LEU A 34 10.57 8.81 -8.28
N PRO A 35 9.26 8.65 -8.55
CA PRO A 35 8.80 8.22 -9.86
C PRO A 35 9.21 9.19 -10.98
N GLN A 36 9.42 8.68 -12.19
CA GLN A 36 9.87 9.50 -13.32
C GLN A 36 8.86 10.56 -13.74
N GLU A 37 7.57 10.23 -13.65
CA GLU A 37 6.49 11.15 -14.03
C GLU A 37 5.36 11.08 -13.01
N VAL A 38 4.96 12.23 -12.47
CA VAL A 38 3.80 12.39 -11.59
C VAL A 38 2.96 13.56 -12.11
N VAL A 39 1.78 13.26 -12.62
CA VAL A 39 0.83 14.25 -13.14
C VAL A 39 -0.42 14.23 -12.28
N LEU A 40 -0.60 15.23 -11.44
CA LEU A 40 -1.79 15.39 -10.61
C LEU A 40 -2.86 16.21 -11.34
N THR A 41 -4.12 15.89 -11.09
CA THR A 41 -5.28 16.62 -11.60
C THR A 41 -5.99 17.36 -10.47
N GLN A 42 -6.93 18.24 -10.85
CA GLN A 42 -7.80 18.94 -9.88
C GLN A 42 -9.08 18.13 -9.58
N GLU A 43 -9.16 16.90 -10.05
CA GLU A 43 -10.29 16.02 -9.78
C GLU A 43 -10.36 15.61 -8.30
N LYS A 44 -11.54 15.13 -7.91
CA LYS A 44 -11.75 14.64 -6.54
C LYS A 44 -10.80 13.48 -6.22
N PRO A 45 -10.09 13.51 -5.08
CA PRO A 45 -9.19 12.44 -4.67
C PRO A 45 -9.95 11.14 -4.40
N PHE A 46 -9.25 10.02 -4.46
CA PHE A 46 -9.72 8.73 -3.99
C PHE A 46 -9.66 8.68 -2.46
N LEU A 47 -10.74 8.19 -1.83
CA LEU A 47 -10.79 7.97 -0.40
C LEU A 47 -10.50 6.51 -0.07
N LEU A 48 -9.29 6.23 0.39
CA LEU A 48 -8.93 4.92 0.91
C LEU A 48 -9.39 4.81 2.37
N ASN A 49 -10.37 3.96 2.61
CA ASN A 49 -10.96 3.71 3.91
C ASN A 49 -11.21 2.20 4.11
N LYS A 50 -11.85 1.82 5.20
CA LYS A 50 -12.15 0.41 5.56
C LYS A 50 -12.99 -0.36 4.54
N ASN A 51 -13.67 0.31 3.60
CA ASN A 51 -14.56 -0.31 2.61
C ASN A 51 -13.86 -0.60 1.28
N VAL A 52 -12.60 -0.15 1.11
CA VAL A 52 -11.82 -0.38 -0.12
C VAL A 52 -11.41 -1.84 -0.20
N SER A 53 -11.50 -2.44 -1.38
CA SER A 53 -10.95 -3.77 -1.69
C SER A 53 -9.77 -3.66 -2.64
N ILE A 54 -8.97 -4.74 -2.71
CA ILE A 54 -7.91 -4.88 -3.72
C ILE A 54 -8.32 -6.01 -4.65
N THR A 55 -8.25 -5.77 -5.96
CA THR A 55 -8.63 -6.77 -6.96
C THR A 55 -7.47 -7.13 -7.87
N TYR A 56 -7.53 -8.31 -8.45
CA TYR A 56 -6.53 -8.82 -9.38
C TYR A 56 -7.21 -9.77 -10.39
N PRO A 57 -6.66 -10.00 -11.61
CA PRO A 57 -7.18 -10.99 -12.56
C PRO A 57 -7.13 -12.41 -11.98
N GLU A 58 -8.28 -13.07 -11.92
CA GLU A 58 -8.41 -14.43 -11.39
C GLU A 58 -7.50 -15.40 -12.14
N GLY A 59 -6.82 -16.28 -11.39
CA GLY A 59 -5.83 -17.20 -11.95
C GLY A 59 -4.39 -16.68 -11.96
N ASN A 60 -4.15 -15.36 -11.86
CA ASN A 60 -2.80 -14.84 -11.75
C ASN A 60 -2.31 -14.85 -10.28
N LEU A 61 -1.56 -15.89 -9.91
CA LEU A 61 -1.07 -16.10 -8.55
C LEU A 61 -0.02 -15.06 -8.11
N LEU A 62 0.73 -14.47 -9.03
CA LEU A 62 1.72 -13.44 -8.71
C LEU A 62 1.03 -12.11 -8.42
N LEU A 63 0.03 -11.73 -9.21
CA LEU A 63 -0.79 -10.54 -8.91
C LEU A 63 -1.61 -10.73 -7.62
N LYS A 64 -2.10 -11.94 -7.34
CA LYS A 64 -2.72 -12.25 -6.05
C LYS A 64 -1.75 -11.96 -4.90
N ARG A 65 -0.50 -12.42 -5.01
CA ARG A 65 0.53 -12.15 -4.00
C ARG A 65 0.82 -10.66 -3.84
N ASN A 66 0.90 -9.90 -4.94
CA ASN A 66 1.07 -8.45 -4.90
C ASN A 66 -0.10 -7.77 -4.18
N ALA A 67 -1.33 -8.21 -4.43
CA ALA A 67 -2.52 -7.71 -3.74
C ALA A 67 -2.50 -8.02 -2.23
N GLU A 68 -2.08 -9.23 -1.85
CA GLU A 68 -1.92 -9.64 -0.46
C GLU A 68 -0.84 -8.81 0.27
N PHE A 69 0.31 -8.55 -0.38
CA PHE A 69 1.34 -7.65 0.15
C PHE A 69 0.80 -6.23 0.34
N LEU A 70 0.11 -5.69 -0.66
CA LEU A 70 -0.45 -4.34 -0.58
C LEU A 70 -1.50 -4.24 0.55
N SER A 71 -2.37 -5.25 0.70
CA SER A 71 -3.31 -5.32 1.82
C SER A 71 -2.59 -5.31 3.18
N GLY A 72 -1.49 -6.08 3.30
CA GLY A 72 -0.64 -6.09 4.49
C GLY A 72 -0.01 -4.73 4.79
N TYR A 73 0.49 -4.04 3.78
CA TYR A 73 1.09 -2.71 3.92
C TYR A 73 0.06 -1.65 4.32
N ILE A 74 -1.13 -1.66 3.70
CA ILE A 74 -2.22 -0.75 4.08
C ILE A 74 -2.63 -1.02 5.54
N ARG A 75 -2.73 -2.29 5.94
CA ARG A 75 -3.03 -2.65 7.34
C ARG A 75 -1.98 -2.12 8.31
N GLN A 76 -0.70 -2.24 7.99
CA GLN A 76 0.38 -1.71 8.84
C GLN A 76 0.30 -0.19 9.01
N ALA A 77 -0.03 0.53 7.94
CA ALA A 77 -0.11 1.99 7.97
C ALA A 77 -1.40 2.51 8.62
N THR A 78 -2.55 1.94 8.28
CA THR A 78 -3.87 2.50 8.62
C THR A 78 -4.66 1.69 9.64
N GLY A 79 -4.31 0.43 9.87
CA GLY A 79 -5.12 -0.54 10.63
C GLY A 79 -6.25 -1.19 9.81
N TYR A 80 -6.55 -0.70 8.60
CA TYR A 80 -7.54 -1.30 7.70
C TYR A 80 -6.96 -2.49 6.96
N THR A 81 -7.75 -3.54 6.79
CA THR A 81 -7.33 -4.75 6.04
C THR A 81 -8.21 -4.87 4.80
N PRO A 82 -7.82 -4.28 3.65
CA PRO A 82 -8.58 -4.42 2.42
C PRO A 82 -8.73 -5.89 2.01
N PRO A 83 -9.95 -6.38 1.74
CA PRO A 83 -10.14 -7.73 1.23
C PRO A 83 -9.57 -7.85 -0.18
N VAL A 84 -8.89 -8.98 -0.45
CA VAL A 84 -8.32 -9.30 -1.76
C VAL A 84 -9.29 -10.20 -2.53
N LYS A 85 -9.64 -9.83 -3.78
CA LYS A 85 -10.62 -10.51 -4.61
C LYS A 85 -10.10 -10.75 -6.03
N GLY A 86 -10.26 -11.97 -6.54
CA GLY A 86 -10.08 -12.26 -7.96
C GLY A 86 -11.28 -11.75 -8.77
N LEU A 87 -11.01 -11.15 -9.94
CA LEU A 87 -12.02 -10.77 -10.92
C LEU A 87 -11.69 -11.46 -12.25
N LYS A 88 -12.70 -11.60 -13.12
CA LYS A 88 -12.45 -12.05 -14.49
C LYS A 88 -11.50 -11.09 -15.20
N ASP A 89 -10.73 -11.61 -16.14
CA ASP A 89 -9.78 -10.81 -16.89
C ASP A 89 -10.46 -9.63 -17.60
N GLY A 90 -9.87 -8.45 -17.49
CA GLY A 90 -10.41 -7.18 -18.03
C GLY A 90 -11.50 -6.52 -17.18
N GLU A 91 -11.98 -7.15 -16.10
CA GLU A 91 -12.93 -6.53 -15.18
C GLU A 91 -12.20 -5.67 -14.12
N THR A 92 -12.84 -4.56 -13.74
CA THR A 92 -12.39 -3.69 -12.63
C THR A 92 -13.55 -3.46 -11.66
N ALA A 93 -13.23 -3.29 -10.38
CA ALA A 93 -14.20 -2.93 -9.37
C ALA A 93 -14.14 -1.43 -9.05
N LYS A 94 -15.30 -0.84 -8.80
CA LYS A 94 -15.38 0.53 -8.24
C LYS A 94 -15.02 0.51 -6.76
N HIS A 95 -14.54 1.65 -6.29
CA HIS A 95 -14.08 1.86 -4.91
C HIS A 95 -13.08 0.78 -4.46
N ALA A 96 -12.12 0.52 -5.36
CA ALA A 96 -11.13 -0.53 -5.20
C ALA A 96 -9.76 -0.10 -5.74
N ILE A 97 -8.73 -0.83 -5.33
CA ILE A 97 -7.41 -0.80 -5.96
C ILE A 97 -7.36 -2.02 -6.89
N ASN A 98 -7.32 -1.76 -8.20
CA ASN A 98 -7.34 -2.78 -9.23
C ASN A 98 -5.91 -3.00 -9.74
N LEU A 99 -5.44 -4.25 -9.68
CA LEU A 99 -4.14 -4.64 -10.22
C LEU A 99 -4.33 -5.30 -11.58
N GLY A 100 -3.52 -4.93 -12.56
CA GLY A 100 -3.61 -5.46 -13.91
C GLY A 100 -2.26 -5.53 -14.63
N LEU A 101 -2.27 -6.16 -15.81
CA LEU A 101 -1.14 -6.16 -16.73
C LEU A 101 -1.48 -5.32 -17.96
N ASP A 102 -0.48 -4.65 -18.51
CA ASP A 102 -0.58 -3.84 -19.71
C ASP A 102 0.66 -4.09 -20.58
N ALA A 103 0.47 -4.77 -21.69
CA ALA A 103 1.54 -5.14 -22.61
C ALA A 103 2.13 -3.95 -23.37
N ASP A 104 1.45 -2.80 -23.39
CA ASP A 104 1.92 -1.58 -24.07
C ASP A 104 2.98 -0.83 -23.24
N ILE A 105 3.15 -1.18 -21.97
CA ILE A 105 4.24 -0.67 -21.13
C ILE A 105 5.55 -1.32 -21.60
N ALA A 106 6.50 -0.50 -22.07
CA ALA A 106 7.71 -0.99 -22.75
C ALA A 106 8.68 -1.75 -21.82
N ASN A 107 8.83 -1.31 -20.57
CA ASN A 107 9.76 -1.89 -19.61
C ASN A 107 9.09 -2.96 -18.75
N LYS A 108 9.71 -4.15 -18.66
CA LYS A 108 9.17 -5.28 -17.86
C LYS A 108 8.94 -4.94 -16.38
N GLU A 109 9.68 -4.02 -15.84
CA GLU A 109 9.53 -3.53 -14.46
C GLU A 109 8.82 -2.18 -14.39
N GLY A 110 8.34 -1.66 -15.54
CA GLY A 110 7.58 -0.42 -15.63
C GLY A 110 6.13 -0.59 -15.16
N TYR A 111 5.55 0.51 -14.69
CA TYR A 111 4.15 0.55 -14.27
C TYR A 111 3.51 1.92 -14.53
N VAL A 112 2.18 1.90 -14.60
CA VAL A 112 1.31 3.08 -14.57
C VAL A 112 0.35 2.92 -13.41
N LEU A 113 0.31 3.91 -12.52
CA LEU A 113 -0.64 4.02 -11.42
C LEU A 113 -1.57 5.19 -11.72
N THR A 114 -2.86 4.93 -11.89
CA THR A 114 -3.89 5.95 -12.13
C THR A 114 -4.83 6.01 -10.94
N THR A 115 -5.03 7.20 -10.40
CA THR A 115 -5.96 7.47 -9.30
C THR A 115 -7.09 8.35 -9.78
N THR A 116 -8.33 7.92 -9.56
CA THR A 116 -9.56 8.67 -9.78
C THR A 116 -10.42 8.62 -8.52
N SER A 117 -11.49 9.39 -8.43
CA SER A 117 -12.45 9.28 -7.31
C SER A 117 -13.15 7.92 -7.22
N GLU A 118 -13.21 7.17 -8.32
CA GLU A 118 -13.88 5.87 -8.41
C GLU A 118 -13.00 4.69 -7.99
N GLY A 119 -11.65 4.85 -8.05
CA GLY A 119 -10.72 3.78 -7.74
C GLY A 119 -9.28 4.09 -8.15
N ILE A 120 -8.41 3.14 -7.86
CA ILE A 120 -7.01 3.15 -8.28
C ILE A 120 -6.79 1.98 -9.23
N LEU A 121 -6.05 2.21 -10.30
CA LEU A 121 -5.59 1.19 -11.23
C LEU A 121 -4.06 1.17 -11.21
N ILE A 122 -3.48 0.00 -11.00
CA ILE A 122 -2.03 -0.22 -11.06
C ILE A 122 -1.78 -1.28 -12.13
N ASN A 123 -1.29 -0.85 -13.28
CA ASN A 123 -0.90 -1.70 -14.39
C ASN A 123 0.61 -1.77 -14.52
N GLY A 124 1.17 -2.95 -14.68
CA GLY A 124 2.57 -3.17 -15.03
C GLY A 124 2.71 -3.98 -16.32
N GLN A 125 3.84 -3.90 -16.99
CA GLN A 125 4.09 -4.82 -18.10
C GLN A 125 4.15 -6.28 -17.60
N THR A 126 4.71 -6.47 -16.42
CA THR A 126 4.73 -7.74 -15.70
C THR A 126 4.27 -7.54 -14.25
N GLU A 127 4.11 -8.63 -13.54
CA GLU A 127 3.78 -8.61 -12.11
C GLU A 127 4.83 -7.87 -11.27
N ASN A 128 6.10 -7.82 -11.73
CA ASN A 128 7.14 -7.05 -11.06
C ASN A 128 6.88 -5.54 -11.17
N GLY A 129 6.45 -5.06 -12.35
CA GLY A 129 6.03 -3.66 -12.53
C GLY A 129 4.87 -3.31 -11.59
N VAL A 130 3.84 -4.17 -11.52
CA VAL A 130 2.72 -3.98 -10.59
C VAL A 130 3.21 -3.93 -9.14
N PHE A 131 4.17 -4.79 -8.76
CA PHE A 131 4.76 -4.77 -7.41
C PHE A 131 5.39 -3.41 -7.09
N TYR A 132 6.14 -2.80 -8.02
CA TYR A 132 6.72 -1.46 -7.82
C TYR A 132 5.67 -0.37 -7.75
N GLY A 133 4.59 -0.47 -8.53
CA GLY A 133 3.42 0.40 -8.36
C GLY A 133 2.77 0.29 -6.98
N CYS A 134 2.66 -0.94 -6.45
CA CYS A 134 2.20 -1.17 -5.08
C CYS A 134 3.16 -0.55 -4.04
N GLN A 135 4.49 -0.62 -4.25
CA GLN A 135 5.46 0.04 -3.36
C GLN A 135 5.34 1.57 -3.40
N THR A 136 5.07 2.16 -4.56
CA THR A 136 4.82 3.59 -4.68
C THR A 136 3.56 4.00 -3.93
N LEU A 137 2.46 3.28 -4.10
CA LEU A 137 1.23 3.52 -3.34
C LEU A 137 1.45 3.36 -1.83
N ARG A 138 2.14 2.30 -1.38
CA ARG A 138 2.51 2.08 0.02
C ARG A 138 3.25 3.29 0.61
N LYS A 139 4.26 3.77 -0.09
CA LYS A 139 5.12 4.87 0.37
C LYS A 139 4.42 6.22 0.36
N SER A 140 3.38 6.38 -0.45
CA SER A 140 2.58 7.61 -0.48
C SER A 140 1.67 7.78 0.74
N ILE A 141 1.35 6.69 1.45
CA ILE A 141 0.53 6.74 2.66
C ILE A 141 1.35 7.32 3.81
N PRO A 142 0.84 8.33 4.53
CA PRO A 142 1.56 8.91 5.68
C PRO A 142 1.87 7.88 6.77
N ALA A 143 3.04 7.98 7.39
CA ALA A 143 3.46 7.06 8.45
C ALA A 143 2.50 7.07 9.67
N GLU A 144 1.90 8.22 9.97
CA GLU A 144 0.97 8.40 11.08
C GLU A 144 -0.49 8.30 10.62
N ALA A 145 -0.83 7.21 9.91
CA ALA A 145 -2.15 7.03 9.31
C ALA A 145 -3.08 6.07 10.09
N GLN A 146 -2.67 5.62 11.27
CA GLN A 146 -3.48 4.68 12.07
C GLN A 146 -4.88 5.23 12.38
N GLY A 147 -5.92 4.47 11.98
CA GLY A 147 -7.32 4.85 12.17
C GLY A 147 -7.82 5.98 11.27
N ALA A 148 -6.99 6.52 10.39
CA ALA A 148 -7.35 7.60 9.49
C ALA A 148 -7.76 7.09 8.10
N ASP A 149 -8.70 7.79 7.47
CA ASP A 149 -8.96 7.66 6.04
C ASP A 149 -7.91 8.43 5.24
N ILE A 150 -7.48 7.90 4.09
CA ILE A 150 -6.41 8.50 3.29
C ILE A 150 -6.98 9.09 2.01
N LEU A 151 -6.74 10.38 1.81
CA LEU A 151 -7.04 11.08 0.57
C LEU A 151 -5.85 10.94 -0.40
N LEU A 152 -6.03 10.14 -1.44
CA LEU A 152 -5.05 9.94 -2.51
C LEU A 152 -5.37 10.88 -3.66
N PRO A 153 -4.49 11.85 -3.98
CA PRO A 153 -4.72 12.81 -5.06
C PRO A 153 -4.99 12.11 -6.40
N ALA A 154 -5.97 12.64 -7.15
CA ALA A 154 -6.26 12.13 -8.48
C ALA A 154 -5.11 12.49 -9.45
N GLY A 155 -4.81 11.57 -10.36
CA GLY A 155 -3.72 11.75 -11.31
C GLY A 155 -3.15 10.46 -11.85
N SER A 156 -2.03 10.55 -12.52
CA SER A 156 -1.29 9.44 -13.10
C SER A 156 0.18 9.50 -12.70
N ILE A 157 0.73 8.34 -12.36
CA ILE A 157 2.15 8.14 -12.10
C ILE A 157 2.65 7.12 -13.09
N LYS A 158 3.73 7.45 -13.81
CA LYS A 158 4.46 6.51 -14.66
C LYS A 158 5.87 6.39 -14.15
N ASP A 159 6.33 5.17 -14.02
CA ASP A 159 7.69 4.92 -13.57
C ASP A 159 8.23 3.61 -14.15
N GLU A 160 9.52 3.58 -14.34
CA GLU A 160 10.29 2.42 -14.71
C GLU A 160 11.71 2.55 -14.16
N PRO A 161 12.38 1.44 -13.85
CA PRO A 161 13.72 1.52 -13.30
C PRO A 161 14.73 2.00 -14.36
N ARG A 162 15.57 2.92 -13.94
CA ARG A 162 16.68 3.44 -14.75
C ARG A 162 17.78 2.40 -14.98
N PHE A 163 17.98 1.51 -14.00
CA PHE A 163 18.98 0.46 -14.05
C PHE A 163 18.33 -0.91 -13.88
N THR A 164 18.72 -1.87 -14.72
CA THR A 164 18.25 -3.25 -14.65
C THR A 164 18.77 -4.01 -13.43
N TYR A 165 19.96 -3.70 -12.97
CA TYR A 165 20.53 -4.25 -11.73
C TYR A 165 20.42 -3.22 -10.61
N ARG A 166 19.71 -3.57 -9.55
CA ARG A 166 19.55 -2.76 -8.34
C ARG A 166 19.69 -3.68 -7.13
N GLY A 167 20.89 -3.79 -6.62
CA GLY A 167 21.21 -4.80 -5.62
C GLY A 167 21.91 -4.25 -4.39
N MET A 168 21.80 -5.03 -3.33
CA MET A 168 22.56 -4.87 -2.10
C MET A 168 23.28 -6.18 -1.76
N HIS A 169 24.40 -6.04 -1.09
CA HIS A 169 25.22 -7.14 -0.61
C HIS A 169 25.13 -7.23 0.91
N LEU A 170 25.01 -8.45 1.43
CA LEU A 170 25.11 -8.71 2.87
C LEU A 170 26.04 -9.89 3.10
N ASP A 171 27.10 -9.65 3.86
CA ASP A 171 28.07 -10.67 4.27
C ASP A 171 27.66 -11.25 5.61
N VAL A 172 27.17 -12.48 5.61
CA VAL A 172 26.79 -13.23 6.81
C VAL A 172 27.84 -14.30 7.17
N CYS A 173 28.89 -14.42 6.36
CA CYS A 173 29.97 -15.37 6.63
C CYS A 173 30.93 -14.85 7.70
N ARG A 174 31.41 -13.61 7.56
CA ARG A 174 32.35 -13.01 8.50
C ARG A 174 31.66 -12.42 9.74
N HIS A 175 30.37 -12.14 9.64
CA HIS A 175 29.56 -11.68 10.75
C HIS A 175 28.17 -12.31 10.70
N PHE A 176 27.77 -13.01 11.77
CA PHE A 176 26.46 -13.66 11.86
C PHE A 176 25.34 -12.62 12.06
N PHE A 177 24.24 -12.78 11.29
CA PHE A 177 23.01 -12.03 11.47
C PHE A 177 21.85 -12.98 11.73
N PRO A 178 20.96 -12.67 12.70
CA PRO A 178 19.76 -13.47 12.95
C PRO A 178 18.82 -13.51 11.74
N LEU A 179 18.02 -14.57 11.65
CA LEU A 179 17.05 -14.74 10.55
C LEU A 179 16.10 -13.55 10.40
N GLU A 180 15.64 -12.98 11.51
CA GLU A 180 14.71 -11.85 11.48
C GLU A 180 15.34 -10.60 10.86
N PHE A 181 16.64 -10.34 11.12
CA PHE A 181 17.38 -9.28 10.45
C PHE A 181 17.46 -9.50 8.93
N ILE A 182 17.67 -10.74 8.47
CA ILE A 182 17.72 -11.05 7.03
C ILE A 182 16.36 -10.78 6.38
N LYS A 183 15.26 -11.15 7.03
CA LYS A 183 13.91 -10.86 6.53
C LYS A 183 13.65 -9.35 6.44
N GLU A 184 13.99 -8.60 7.47
CA GLU A 184 13.89 -7.14 7.48
C GLU A 184 14.73 -6.50 6.39
N TYR A 185 15.96 -7.01 6.16
CA TYR A 185 16.84 -6.55 5.10
C TYR A 185 16.21 -6.76 3.70
N ILE A 186 15.57 -7.92 3.47
CA ILE A 186 14.84 -8.19 2.22
C ILE A 186 13.63 -7.25 2.07
N ASP A 187 12.89 -6.99 3.14
CA ASP A 187 11.76 -6.05 3.11
C ASP A 187 12.22 -4.62 2.79
N LEU A 188 13.39 -4.20 3.29
CA LEU A 188 14.01 -2.91 2.94
C LEU A 188 14.45 -2.86 1.48
N LEU A 189 15.02 -3.94 0.92
CA LEU A 189 15.32 -4.03 -0.50
C LEU A 189 14.06 -3.80 -1.34
N ALA A 190 12.97 -4.49 -0.99
CA ALA A 190 11.68 -4.35 -1.65
C ALA A 190 11.12 -2.92 -1.54
N LEU A 191 11.21 -2.30 -0.36
CA LEU A 191 10.78 -0.92 -0.10
C LEU A 191 11.49 0.09 -1.01
N HIS A 192 12.77 -0.13 -1.29
CA HIS A 192 13.60 0.73 -2.14
C HIS A 192 13.64 0.29 -3.62
N ASN A 193 12.70 -0.56 -4.04
CA ASN A 193 12.57 -1.05 -5.41
C ASN A 193 13.84 -1.76 -5.93
N MET A 194 14.59 -2.39 -5.04
CA MET A 194 15.73 -3.24 -5.43
C MET A 194 15.25 -4.60 -5.89
N ASN A 195 16.00 -5.24 -6.80
CA ASN A 195 15.62 -6.53 -7.40
C ASN A 195 16.66 -7.63 -7.22
N THR A 196 17.77 -7.33 -6.57
CA THR A 196 18.87 -8.28 -6.40
C THR A 196 19.41 -8.25 -4.98
N PHE A 197 19.47 -9.42 -4.37
CA PHE A 197 20.12 -9.62 -3.08
C PHE A 197 21.34 -10.51 -3.24
N HIS A 198 22.53 -9.92 -3.06
CA HIS A 198 23.77 -10.69 -3.03
C HIS A 198 24.01 -11.16 -1.58
N TRP A 199 23.59 -12.36 -1.30
CA TRP A 199 23.73 -12.99 0.01
C TRP A 199 25.03 -13.78 0.08
N HIS A 200 26.07 -13.22 0.70
CA HIS A 200 27.37 -13.84 0.83
C HIS A 200 27.39 -14.80 2.03
N LEU A 201 27.24 -16.09 1.73
CA LEU A 201 27.04 -17.15 2.73
C LEU A 201 28.33 -17.81 3.20
N THR A 202 29.32 -17.91 2.32
CA THR A 202 30.57 -18.66 2.56
C THR A 202 31.77 -17.83 2.18
N ASP A 203 32.91 -18.05 2.86
CA ASP A 203 34.17 -17.49 2.54
C ASP A 203 35.28 -18.56 2.74
N ASP A 204 36.56 -18.16 2.65
CA ASP A 204 37.74 -18.98 2.81
C ASP A 204 37.67 -19.96 4.02
N GLN A 205 37.15 -19.51 5.16
CA GLN A 205 36.96 -20.33 6.36
C GLN A 205 35.69 -21.17 6.36
N GLY A 206 34.95 -21.22 5.25
CA GLY A 206 33.73 -22.01 5.10
C GLY A 206 32.45 -21.24 5.45
N TRP A 207 31.43 -22.01 5.82
CA TRP A 207 30.11 -21.49 6.19
C TRP A 207 30.00 -21.19 7.67
N ARG A 208 29.28 -20.13 8.04
CA ARG A 208 28.81 -19.86 9.41
C ARG A 208 27.32 -19.96 9.51
#